data_a925dfd1c46cfa4ef65d050b778c8701
#
_entry.id   a925dfd1c46cfa4ef65d050b778c8701
#
_cell.length_a   1.000
_cell.length_b   1.000
_cell.length_c   1.000
_cell.angle_alpha   90.00
_cell.angle_beta   90.00
_cell.angle_gamma   90.00
#
_symmetry.space_group_name_H-M   'P 1'
#
loop_
_entity.id
_entity.type
_entity.pdbx_description
1 polymer ?
#
loop_
_entity_poly.entity_id
_entity_poly.type
_entity_poly.pdbx_seq_one_letter_code
_entity_poly.pdbx_strand_id
1 'polypeptide(L)'
;EQLSKVNADILLLDINMPRKNGLETLAEIRKNRTKIKVLMLTVHEEVEYLVKATDIGVDGYILKDSGSAELKKAIYAILDGESYIQPNLIPELNSYLVHKDDDKIKLDALTKREVEVLVEVAKGNFNKDIAMHLNISERTVKNHMVSIFKKIEVADRTQAAVFAIKNNLIKIW
;
A
#
# COMPACT_ATOMS: atom_id res chain seq x y z
N GLU A 1 10.27 -22.37 -10.67
CA GLU A 1 10.63 -23.66 -11.31
C GLU A 1 10.09 -23.85 -12.73
N GLN A 2 8.86 -23.41 -13.07
CA GLN A 2 8.35 -23.55 -14.44
C GLN A 2 8.92 -22.50 -15.39
N LEU A 3 9.12 -21.26 -14.95
CA LEU A 3 9.65 -20.17 -15.77
C LEU A 3 11.08 -20.42 -16.27
N SER A 4 11.86 -21.24 -15.57
CA SER A 4 13.22 -21.64 -16.03
C SER A 4 13.21 -22.69 -17.15
N LYS A 5 12.05 -23.29 -17.45
CA LYS A 5 11.87 -24.34 -18.45
C LYS A 5 11.10 -23.89 -19.70
N VAL A 6 10.53 -22.68 -19.68
CA VAL A 6 9.71 -22.12 -20.74
C VAL A 6 10.32 -20.81 -21.22
N ASN A 7 10.52 -20.68 -22.52
CA ASN A 7 10.89 -19.41 -23.11
C ASN A 7 9.62 -18.60 -23.35
N ALA A 8 9.30 -17.67 -22.46
CA ALA A 8 8.12 -16.82 -22.53
C ALA A 8 8.53 -15.34 -22.51
N ASP A 9 7.95 -14.55 -23.40
CA ASP A 9 8.21 -13.11 -23.53
C ASP A 9 7.42 -12.33 -22.45
N ILE A 10 6.24 -12.80 -22.10
CA ILE A 10 5.35 -12.18 -21.12
C ILE A 10 4.71 -13.22 -20.20
N LEU A 11 4.57 -12.88 -18.93
CA LEU A 11 3.86 -13.66 -17.93
C LEU A 11 2.58 -12.94 -17.54
N LEU A 12 1.45 -13.61 -17.69
CA LEU A 12 0.19 -13.18 -17.10
C LEU A 12 0.11 -13.72 -15.66
N LEU A 13 0.03 -12.84 -14.69
CA LEU A 13 0.14 -13.19 -13.28
C LEU A 13 -1.07 -12.72 -12.49
N ASP A 14 -1.81 -13.68 -11.93
CA ASP A 14 -2.91 -13.36 -11.02
C ASP A 14 -2.38 -12.99 -9.63
N ILE A 15 -3.02 -12.02 -8.98
CA ILE A 15 -2.73 -11.69 -7.57
C ILE A 15 -3.22 -12.83 -6.67
N ASN A 16 -4.44 -13.32 -6.90
CA ASN A 16 -5.07 -14.32 -6.05
C ASN A 16 -4.68 -15.74 -6.46
N MET A 17 -3.55 -16.20 -5.98
CA MET A 17 -3.10 -17.57 -6.18
C MET A 17 -2.95 -18.31 -4.84
N PRO A 18 -3.27 -19.62 -4.79
CA PRO A 18 -3.08 -20.43 -3.58
C PRO A 18 -1.59 -20.56 -3.24
N ARG A 19 -1.27 -20.61 -1.95
CA ARG A 19 0.07 -20.80 -1.37
C ARG A 19 1.00 -19.59 -1.48
N LYS A 20 1.11 -18.93 -2.62
CA LYS A 20 1.93 -17.75 -2.86
C LYS A 20 1.18 -16.77 -3.73
N ASN A 21 0.99 -15.55 -3.25
CA ASN A 21 0.26 -14.54 -4.02
C ASN A 21 1.09 -13.97 -5.19
N GLY A 22 0.39 -13.28 -6.11
CA GLY A 22 1.03 -12.73 -7.31
C GLY A 22 2.09 -11.67 -7.01
N LEU A 23 1.91 -10.83 -5.99
CA LEU A 23 2.89 -9.82 -5.61
C LEU A 23 4.19 -10.43 -5.08
N GLU A 24 4.08 -11.47 -4.25
CA GLU A 24 5.24 -12.24 -3.76
C GLU A 24 5.97 -12.93 -4.92
N THR A 25 5.21 -13.46 -5.88
CA THR A 25 5.76 -14.09 -7.09
C THR A 25 6.47 -13.07 -7.96
N LEU A 26 5.88 -11.88 -8.17
CA LEU A 26 6.52 -10.78 -8.89
C LEU A 26 7.82 -10.35 -8.22
N ALA A 27 7.82 -10.20 -6.90
CA ALA A 27 9.02 -9.82 -6.14
C ALA A 27 10.15 -10.84 -6.32
N GLU A 28 9.84 -12.15 -6.32
CA GLU A 28 10.84 -13.20 -6.57
C GLU A 28 11.37 -13.16 -8.00
N ILE A 29 10.50 -12.95 -9.01
CA ILE A 29 10.89 -12.80 -10.41
C ILE A 29 11.89 -11.65 -10.56
N ARG A 30 11.60 -10.49 -9.96
CA ARG A 30 12.48 -9.31 -10.01
C ARG A 30 13.78 -9.50 -9.22
N LYS A 31 13.72 -10.14 -8.06
CA LYS A 31 14.91 -10.51 -7.26
C LYS A 31 15.88 -11.39 -8.05
N ASN A 32 15.36 -12.32 -8.83
CA ASN A 32 16.15 -13.23 -9.66
C ASN A 32 16.63 -12.57 -10.97
N ARG A 33 16.44 -11.25 -11.15
CA ARG A 33 16.82 -10.46 -12.32
C ARG A 33 16.31 -11.04 -13.64
N THR A 34 15.18 -11.72 -13.62
CA THR A 34 14.53 -12.26 -14.81
C THR A 34 13.96 -11.11 -15.64
N LYS A 35 14.30 -11.06 -16.93
CA LYS A 35 13.86 -9.99 -17.84
C LYS A 35 12.45 -10.21 -18.40
N ILE A 36 11.77 -11.28 -17.99
CA ILE A 36 10.42 -11.56 -18.45
C ILE A 36 9.48 -10.39 -18.13
N LYS A 37 8.68 -10.01 -19.09
CA LYS A 37 7.62 -9.03 -18.90
C LYS A 37 6.50 -9.61 -18.05
N VAL A 38 5.94 -8.82 -17.14
CA VAL A 38 4.88 -9.28 -16.25
C VAL A 38 3.66 -8.35 -16.36
N LEU A 39 2.53 -8.91 -16.76
CA LEU A 39 1.23 -8.27 -16.74
C LEU A 39 0.40 -8.87 -15.58
N MET A 40 0.08 -8.06 -14.57
CA MET A 40 -0.81 -8.48 -13.48
C MET A 40 -2.25 -8.49 -13.97
N LEU A 41 -2.95 -9.60 -13.68
CA LEU A 41 -4.39 -9.77 -13.86
C LEU A 41 -5.03 -9.90 -12.47
N THR A 42 -6.03 -9.10 -12.16
CA THR A 42 -6.65 -9.13 -10.84
C THR A 42 -8.14 -8.87 -10.88
N VAL A 43 -8.85 -9.33 -9.87
CA VAL A 43 -10.23 -8.92 -9.57
C VAL A 43 -10.27 -7.77 -8.57
N HIS A 44 -9.12 -7.35 -8.04
CA HIS A 44 -9.02 -6.28 -7.05
C HIS A 44 -8.97 -4.92 -7.72
N GLU A 45 -9.92 -4.08 -7.39
CA GLU A 45 -9.96 -2.66 -7.80
C GLU A 45 -9.16 -1.77 -6.83
N GLU A 46 -8.81 -2.31 -5.63
CA GLU A 46 -8.11 -1.54 -4.62
C GLU A 46 -6.72 -1.11 -5.11
N VAL A 47 -6.53 0.19 -5.16
CA VAL A 47 -5.34 0.86 -5.70
C VAL A 47 -4.04 0.48 -4.98
N GLU A 48 -4.12 0.04 -3.74
CA GLU A 48 -2.98 -0.42 -2.95
C GLU A 48 -2.25 -1.62 -3.59
N TYR A 49 -2.97 -2.50 -4.26
CA TYR A 49 -2.37 -3.61 -5.00
C TYR A 49 -1.62 -3.12 -6.24
N LEU A 50 -2.19 -2.15 -6.95
CA LEU A 50 -1.55 -1.51 -8.10
C LEU A 50 -0.25 -0.80 -7.67
N VAL A 51 -0.30 0.01 -6.61
CA VAL A 51 0.89 0.71 -6.08
C VAL A 51 1.97 -0.29 -5.68
N LYS A 52 1.63 -1.34 -4.92
CA LYS A 52 2.60 -2.39 -4.53
C LYS A 52 3.20 -3.10 -5.74
N ALA A 53 2.39 -3.42 -6.76
CA ALA A 53 2.88 -4.06 -7.99
C ALA A 53 3.85 -3.14 -8.74
N THR A 54 3.55 -1.85 -8.83
CA THR A 54 4.39 -0.83 -9.46
C THR A 54 5.71 -0.66 -8.71
N ASP A 55 5.68 -0.58 -7.38
CA ASP A 55 6.89 -0.47 -6.53
C ASP A 55 7.82 -1.70 -6.70
N ILE A 56 7.26 -2.90 -6.94
CA ILE A 56 8.04 -4.12 -7.20
C ILE A 56 8.58 -4.14 -8.63
N GLY A 57 7.95 -3.40 -9.57
CA GLY A 57 8.39 -3.32 -10.97
C GLY A 57 7.58 -4.20 -11.91
N VAL A 58 6.25 -4.14 -11.85
CA VAL A 58 5.35 -4.74 -12.85
C VAL A 58 5.45 -3.97 -14.18
N ASP A 59 5.28 -4.66 -15.31
CA ASP A 59 5.25 -4.01 -16.63
C ASP A 59 3.83 -3.60 -17.03
N GLY A 60 2.79 -4.24 -16.48
CA GLY A 60 1.42 -3.83 -16.69
C GLY A 60 0.44 -4.37 -15.65
N TYR A 61 -0.74 -3.71 -15.57
CA TYR A 61 -1.77 -4.03 -14.60
C TYR A 61 -3.16 -3.80 -15.20
N ILE A 62 -3.99 -4.83 -15.20
CA ILE A 62 -5.37 -4.79 -15.69
C ILE A 62 -6.30 -5.62 -14.79
N LEU A 63 -7.60 -5.32 -14.84
CA LEU A 63 -8.63 -6.10 -14.17
C LEU A 63 -9.02 -7.32 -15.04
N LYS A 64 -9.42 -8.42 -14.41
CA LYS A 64 -9.82 -9.66 -15.11
C LYS A 64 -11.09 -9.52 -15.93
N ASP A 65 -11.95 -8.58 -15.59
CA ASP A 65 -13.21 -8.29 -16.28
C ASP A 65 -13.07 -7.35 -17.48
N SER A 66 -11.85 -6.85 -17.76
CA SER A 66 -11.58 -5.86 -18.83
C SER A 66 -11.84 -6.35 -20.26
N GLY A 67 -12.08 -7.63 -20.43
CA GLY A 67 -12.31 -8.22 -21.75
C GLY A 67 -11.05 -8.46 -22.58
N SER A 68 -11.21 -9.25 -23.65
CA SER A 68 -10.09 -9.72 -24.48
C SER A 68 -9.41 -8.61 -25.30
N ALA A 69 -10.13 -7.56 -25.66
CA ALA A 69 -9.57 -6.45 -26.43
C ALA A 69 -8.56 -5.64 -25.59
N GLU A 70 -8.90 -5.34 -24.34
CA GLU A 70 -8.03 -4.63 -23.40
C GLU A 70 -6.80 -5.46 -23.04
N LEU A 71 -6.97 -6.76 -22.79
CA LEU A 71 -5.88 -7.70 -22.57
C LEU A 71 -4.88 -7.71 -23.73
N LYS A 72 -5.35 -7.79 -24.96
CA LYS A 72 -4.49 -7.76 -26.17
C LYS A 72 -3.72 -6.45 -26.25
N LYS A 73 -4.41 -5.32 -26.05
CA LYS A 73 -3.79 -3.99 -26.07
C LYS A 73 -2.67 -3.88 -25.03
N ALA A 74 -2.90 -4.33 -23.79
CA ALA A 74 -1.91 -4.37 -22.74
C ALA A 74 -0.70 -5.25 -23.11
N ILE A 75 -0.93 -6.44 -23.65
CA ILE A 75 0.15 -7.36 -24.06
C ILE A 75 1.02 -6.70 -25.15
N TYR A 76 0.43 -6.14 -26.20
CA TYR A 76 1.19 -5.52 -27.29
C TYR A 76 2.00 -4.31 -26.78
N ALA A 77 1.41 -3.41 -25.98
CA ALA A 77 2.13 -2.29 -25.41
C ALA A 77 3.36 -2.75 -24.59
N ILE A 78 3.20 -3.78 -23.77
CA ILE A 78 4.29 -4.30 -22.94
C ILE A 78 5.39 -4.97 -23.79
N LEU A 79 5.02 -5.70 -24.84
CA LEU A 79 6.00 -6.32 -25.75
C LEU A 79 6.75 -5.28 -26.55
N ASP A 80 6.12 -4.14 -26.87
CA ASP A 80 6.76 -2.98 -27.52
C ASP A 80 7.66 -2.16 -26.55
N GLY A 81 7.73 -2.58 -25.26
CA GLY A 81 8.59 -1.96 -24.25
C GLY A 81 7.93 -0.86 -23.42
N GLU A 82 6.64 -0.62 -23.62
CA GLU A 82 5.86 0.33 -22.83
C GLU A 82 5.34 -0.31 -21.55
N SER A 83 4.93 0.53 -20.58
CA SER A 83 4.15 0.08 -19.40
C SER A 83 2.66 0.30 -19.66
N TYR A 84 1.82 -0.58 -19.11
CA TYR A 84 0.39 -0.49 -19.30
C TYR A 84 -0.38 -0.56 -17.98
N ILE A 85 -1.11 0.49 -17.66
CA ILE A 85 -2.11 0.50 -16.57
C ILE A 85 -3.46 0.75 -17.21
N GLN A 86 -4.45 -0.07 -16.85
CA GLN A 86 -5.80 0.10 -17.37
C GLN A 86 -6.33 1.51 -17.07
N PRO A 87 -6.82 2.26 -18.07
CA PRO A 87 -7.11 3.70 -17.93
C PRO A 87 -8.08 4.07 -16.83
N ASN A 88 -9.07 3.23 -16.52
CA ASN A 88 -10.04 3.48 -15.45
C ASN A 88 -9.44 3.44 -14.05
N LEU A 89 -8.24 2.85 -13.85
CA LEU A 89 -7.53 2.83 -12.56
C LEU A 89 -6.69 4.10 -12.33
N ILE A 90 -6.41 4.89 -13.36
CA ILE A 90 -5.53 6.06 -13.26
C ILE A 90 -6.09 7.16 -12.35
N PRO A 91 -7.39 7.53 -12.39
CA PRO A 91 -7.94 8.55 -11.51
C PRO A 91 -7.83 8.17 -10.03
N GLU A 92 -8.09 6.91 -9.70
CA GLU A 92 -8.00 6.41 -8.33
C GLU A 92 -6.56 6.33 -7.85
N LEU A 93 -5.62 5.89 -8.71
CA LEU A 93 -4.19 5.91 -8.44
C LEU A 93 -3.70 7.33 -8.13
N ASN A 94 -4.08 8.32 -8.93
CA ASN A 94 -3.70 9.71 -8.69
C ASN A 94 -4.24 10.23 -7.36
N SER A 95 -5.51 9.94 -7.06
CA SER A 95 -6.13 10.30 -5.78
C SER A 95 -5.38 9.67 -4.60
N TYR A 96 -5.06 8.39 -4.70
CA TYR A 96 -4.30 7.67 -3.66
C TYR A 96 -2.92 8.28 -3.43
N LEU A 97 -2.18 8.60 -4.49
CA LEU A 97 -0.84 9.19 -4.39
C LEU A 97 -0.86 10.57 -3.72
N VAL A 98 -1.84 11.41 -4.07
CA VAL A 98 -2.03 12.73 -3.43
C VAL A 98 -2.31 12.57 -1.93
N HIS A 99 -3.21 11.66 -1.54
CA HIS A 99 -3.51 11.41 -0.13
C HIS A 99 -2.34 10.79 0.63
N LYS A 100 -1.53 9.95 -0.01
CA LYS A 100 -0.33 9.36 0.61
C LYS A 100 0.74 10.41 0.91
N ASP A 101 0.94 11.37 0.01
CA ASP A 101 1.88 12.47 0.23
C ASP A 101 1.39 13.40 1.35
N ASP A 102 0.09 13.68 1.41
CA ASP A 102 -0.54 14.48 2.46
C ASP A 102 -0.41 13.80 3.85
N ASP A 103 -0.71 12.52 3.94
CA ASP A 103 -0.53 11.73 5.15
C ASP A 103 0.95 11.71 5.60
N LYS A 104 1.89 11.64 4.67
CA LYS A 104 3.33 11.71 4.97
C LYS A 104 3.73 13.06 5.57
N ILE A 105 3.26 14.16 4.98
CA ILE A 105 3.49 15.51 5.52
C ILE A 105 2.95 15.62 6.95
N LYS A 106 1.74 15.10 7.20
CA LYS A 106 1.12 15.06 8.52
C LYS A 106 1.92 14.24 9.52
N LEU A 107 2.45 13.09 9.11
CA LEU A 107 3.32 12.26 9.94
C LEU A 107 4.64 12.96 10.29
N ASP A 108 5.28 13.58 9.30
CA ASP A 108 6.55 14.30 9.48
C ASP A 108 6.40 15.53 10.41
N ALA A 109 5.17 16.07 10.54
CA ALA A 109 4.85 17.14 11.49
C ALA A 109 4.76 16.67 12.96
N LEU A 110 4.65 15.36 13.19
CA LEU A 110 4.60 14.81 14.55
C LEU A 110 6.00 14.74 15.18
N THR A 111 6.09 15.08 16.45
CA THR A 111 7.29 14.83 17.24
C THR A 111 7.42 13.32 17.54
N LYS A 112 8.61 12.85 17.88
CA LYS A 112 8.81 11.44 18.29
C LYS A 112 7.85 11.04 19.42
N ARG A 113 7.61 11.93 20.38
CA ARG A 113 6.73 11.68 21.51
C ARG A 113 5.25 11.57 21.10
N GLU A 114 4.83 12.39 20.16
CA GLU A 114 3.47 12.32 19.60
C GLU A 114 3.26 11.02 18.81
N VAL A 115 4.27 10.56 18.07
CA VAL A 115 4.22 9.26 17.38
C VAL A 115 4.10 8.12 18.39
N GLU A 116 4.88 8.11 19.48
CA GLU A 116 4.78 7.11 20.55
C GLU A 116 3.37 7.07 21.15
N VAL A 117 2.78 8.23 21.46
CA VAL A 117 1.40 8.33 21.96
C VAL A 117 0.41 7.82 20.92
N LEU A 118 0.55 8.20 19.66
CA LEU A 118 -0.33 7.78 18.56
C LEU A 118 -0.29 6.26 18.33
N VAL A 119 0.88 5.65 18.43
CA VAL A 119 1.06 4.18 18.39
C VAL A 119 0.29 3.49 19.52
N GLU A 120 0.39 4.00 20.74
CA GLU A 120 -0.33 3.43 21.88
C GLU A 120 -1.87 3.60 21.74
N VAL A 121 -2.31 4.71 21.16
CA VAL A 121 -3.72 4.94 20.83
C VAL A 121 -4.21 3.91 19.81
N ALA A 122 -3.44 3.65 18.78
CA ALA A 122 -3.77 2.69 17.73
C ALA A 122 -3.79 1.23 18.23
N LYS A 123 -3.03 0.92 19.29
CA LYS A 123 -3.11 -0.36 20.02
C LYS A 123 -4.37 -0.47 20.89
N GLY A 124 -5.18 0.57 21.02
CA GLY A 124 -6.40 0.58 21.83
C GLY A 124 -6.18 0.93 23.29
N ASN A 125 -4.99 1.34 23.74
CA ASN A 125 -4.69 1.63 25.14
C ASN A 125 -5.37 2.92 25.62
N PHE A 126 -5.92 2.92 26.84
CA PHE A 126 -6.50 4.11 27.46
C PHE A 126 -5.42 5.11 27.92
N ASN A 127 -5.79 6.37 28.15
CA ASN A 127 -4.84 7.41 28.55
C ASN A 127 -4.04 7.06 29.80
N LYS A 128 -4.65 6.34 30.75
CA LYS A 128 -3.98 5.85 31.96
C LYS A 128 -2.86 4.86 31.64
N ASP A 129 -3.12 3.93 30.73
CA ASP A 129 -2.15 2.90 30.32
C ASP A 129 -1.01 3.54 29.50
N ILE A 130 -1.36 4.45 28.60
CA ILE A 130 -0.38 5.24 27.83
C ILE A 130 0.53 6.04 28.76
N ALA A 131 -0.05 6.68 29.76
CA ALA A 131 0.70 7.45 30.76
C ALA A 131 1.72 6.57 31.50
N MET A 132 1.29 5.36 31.88
CA MET A 132 2.13 4.37 32.54
C MET A 132 3.25 3.85 31.61
N HIS A 133 2.89 3.40 30.39
CA HIS A 133 3.85 2.88 29.41
C HIS A 133 4.91 3.90 29.03
N LEU A 134 4.50 5.15 28.89
CA LEU A 134 5.38 6.22 28.44
C LEU A 134 6.01 7.02 29.59
N ASN A 135 5.72 6.67 30.85
CA ASN A 135 6.23 7.35 32.06
C ASN A 135 5.93 8.87 32.06
N ILE A 136 4.67 9.24 31.80
CA ILE A 136 4.18 10.63 31.82
C ILE A 136 2.84 10.71 32.53
N SER A 137 2.33 11.92 32.80
CA SER A 137 1.00 12.08 33.40
C SER A 137 -0.11 11.87 32.35
N GLU A 138 -1.29 11.43 32.78
CA GLU A 138 -2.48 11.37 31.91
C GLU A 138 -2.83 12.75 31.31
N ARG A 139 -2.58 13.84 32.04
CA ARG A 139 -2.75 15.20 31.54
C ARG A 139 -1.80 15.47 30.36
N THR A 140 -0.56 14.98 30.44
CA THR A 140 0.41 15.08 29.35
C THR A 140 -0.04 14.29 28.13
N VAL A 141 -0.59 13.08 28.32
CA VAL A 141 -1.18 12.28 27.24
C VAL A 141 -2.30 13.06 26.55
N LYS A 142 -3.24 13.64 27.33
CA LYS A 142 -4.33 14.46 26.78
C LYS A 142 -3.81 15.64 25.95
N ASN A 143 -2.78 16.32 26.44
CA ASN A 143 -2.17 17.44 25.72
C ASN A 143 -1.55 16.97 24.38
N HIS A 144 -0.83 15.84 24.38
CA HIS A 144 -0.32 15.23 23.15
C HIS A 144 -1.46 14.86 22.19
N MET A 145 -2.55 14.28 22.68
CA MET A 145 -3.71 13.94 21.83
C MET A 145 -4.31 15.17 21.13
N VAL A 146 -4.46 16.28 21.86
CA VAL A 146 -4.94 17.54 21.24
C VAL A 146 -3.99 18.03 20.15
N SER A 147 -2.68 17.98 20.42
CA SER A 147 -1.66 18.37 19.42
C SER A 147 -1.67 17.44 18.20
N ILE A 148 -1.73 16.13 18.43
CA ILE A 148 -1.81 15.10 17.37
C ILE A 148 -3.03 15.36 16.49
N PHE A 149 -4.24 15.48 17.07
CA PHE A 149 -5.47 15.69 16.31
C PHE A 149 -5.38 16.90 15.38
N LYS A 150 -4.80 18.00 15.89
CA LYS A 150 -4.59 19.21 15.09
C LYS A 150 -3.61 18.99 13.94
N LYS A 151 -2.50 18.26 14.18
CA LYS A 151 -1.43 18.06 13.19
C LYS A 151 -1.81 17.10 12.10
N ILE A 152 -2.54 16.03 12.44
CA ILE A 152 -3.01 15.04 11.45
C ILE A 152 -4.43 15.34 10.95
N GLU A 153 -5.04 16.45 11.39
CA GLU A 153 -6.34 16.95 10.94
C GLU A 153 -7.50 15.95 11.15
N VAL A 154 -7.55 15.35 12.34
CA VAL A 154 -8.63 14.42 12.72
C VAL A 154 -9.47 14.99 13.87
N ALA A 155 -10.74 14.59 13.93
CA ALA A 155 -11.69 15.11 14.91
C ALA A 155 -11.67 14.33 16.24
N ASP A 156 -11.28 13.06 16.22
CA ASP A 156 -11.40 12.18 17.38
C ASP A 156 -10.33 11.10 17.45
N ARG A 157 -10.36 10.34 18.56
CA ARG A 157 -9.42 9.26 18.85
C ARG A 157 -9.51 8.10 17.85
N THR A 158 -10.72 7.78 17.40
CA THR A 158 -10.94 6.67 16.46
C THR A 158 -10.30 6.99 15.12
N GLN A 159 -10.51 8.21 14.61
CA GLN A 159 -9.87 8.68 13.38
C GLN A 159 -8.35 8.71 13.51
N ALA A 160 -7.80 9.11 14.67
CA ALA A 160 -6.37 9.08 14.92
C ALA A 160 -5.82 7.64 14.90
N ALA A 161 -6.53 6.68 15.49
CA ALA A 161 -6.15 5.27 15.43
C ALA A 161 -6.16 4.73 13.99
N VAL A 162 -7.21 5.03 13.22
CA VAL A 162 -7.32 4.65 11.81
C VAL A 162 -6.18 5.26 10.98
N PHE A 163 -5.87 6.54 11.20
CA PHE A 163 -4.74 7.21 10.55
C PHE A 163 -3.41 6.49 10.82
N ALA A 164 -3.15 6.11 12.07
CA ALA A 164 -1.93 5.39 12.44
C ALA A 164 -1.83 4.00 11.79
N ILE A 165 -2.94 3.28 11.71
CA ILE A 165 -3.03 1.96 11.08
C ILE A 165 -2.80 2.07 9.56
N LYS A 166 -3.51 2.99 8.90
CA LYS A 166 -3.39 3.27 7.45
C LYS A 166 -1.95 3.59 7.05
N ASN A 167 -1.25 4.32 7.92
CA ASN A 167 0.14 4.72 7.69
C ASN A 167 1.18 3.72 8.25
N ASN A 168 0.78 2.49 8.57
CA ASN A 168 1.64 1.40 9.02
C ASN A 168 2.48 1.70 10.28
N LEU A 169 2.02 2.60 11.17
CA LEU A 169 2.66 2.85 12.45
C LEU A 169 2.54 1.65 13.40
N ILE A 170 1.51 0.82 13.22
CA ILE A 170 1.35 -0.48 13.85
C ILE A 170 1.00 -1.53 12.80
N LYS A 171 1.42 -2.78 13.03
CA LYS A 171 0.95 -3.92 12.24
C LYS A 171 -0.24 -4.54 12.96
N ILE A 172 -1.37 -4.59 12.29
CA ILE A 172 -2.49 -5.44 12.69
C ILE A 172 -2.27 -6.76 11.95
N TRP A 173 -2.20 -7.85 12.71
CA TRP A 173 -1.99 -9.23 12.21
C TRP A 173 -3.08 -9.65 11.24
#